data_ebef8a52ce8834553f63878f1462a9ec
#
_entry.id   ebef8a52ce8834553f63878f1462a9ec
#
_cell.length_a   1.000
_cell.length_b   1.000
_cell.length_c   1.000
_cell.angle_alpha   90.00
_cell.angle_beta   90.00
_cell.angle_gamma   90.00
#
_symmetry.space_group_name_H-M   'P 1'
#
loop_
_entity.id
_entity.type
_entity.pdbx_description
1 polymer ?
#
loop_
_entity_poly.entity_id
_entity_poly.type
_entity_poly.pdbx_seq_one_letter_code
_entity_poly.pdbx_strand_id
1 'polypeptide(L)'
;MDLNRREFIRVTSATAAGLAVSTLEFDLMPVKAHAQMLKTKYAKETTTICCYCAVGCGAIVHTSQRGDGRVINIEGDPDHVINRGALCPKGSSLKQLVENENRLTRPMYRAPFSDKWQAVSWDWAFEKIAHKIKETRDATFESKNAKGQVVNRTTAIASVGSAAMDNEECWVYQAMLRALGLVYVEHQARI
;
A
#
# COMPACT_ATOMS: atom_id res chain seq x y z
N MET A 1 -41.01 36.54 -35.37
CA MET A 1 -40.36 35.24 -35.03
C MET A 1 -40.25 35.17 -33.53
N ASP A 2 -41.21 34.50 -32.90
CA ASP A 2 -41.18 34.36 -31.43
C ASP A 2 -40.30 33.18 -31.06
N LEU A 3 -39.07 33.51 -30.76
CA LEU A 3 -38.12 32.52 -30.27
C LEU A 3 -38.43 32.21 -28.79
N ASN A 4 -38.66 30.95 -28.46
CA ASN A 4 -38.80 30.58 -27.07
C ASN A 4 -37.43 30.67 -26.33
N ARG A 5 -37.47 30.72 -25.01
CA ARG A 5 -36.29 30.92 -24.16
C ARG A 5 -35.15 29.90 -24.44
N ARG A 6 -35.52 28.70 -24.83
CA ARG A 6 -34.56 27.58 -25.12
C ARG A 6 -33.90 27.74 -26.48
N GLU A 7 -34.63 28.20 -27.47
CA GLU A 7 -34.12 28.49 -28.81
C GLU A 7 -33.24 29.74 -28.80
N PHE A 8 -33.61 30.77 -28.03
CA PHE A 8 -32.74 31.94 -27.84
C PHE A 8 -31.38 31.57 -27.23
N ILE A 9 -31.34 30.73 -26.18
CA ILE A 9 -30.09 30.27 -25.56
C ILE A 9 -29.24 29.42 -26.57
N ARG A 10 -29.87 28.57 -27.37
CA ARG A 10 -29.18 27.77 -28.35
C ARG A 10 -28.56 28.64 -29.48
N VAL A 11 -29.32 29.59 -30.00
CA VAL A 11 -28.84 30.48 -31.06
C VAL A 11 -27.73 31.40 -30.55
N THR A 12 -27.89 32.01 -29.37
CA THR A 12 -26.87 32.89 -28.80
C THR A 12 -25.61 32.17 -28.41
N SER A 13 -25.71 30.95 -27.85
CA SER A 13 -24.52 30.16 -27.51
C SER A 13 -23.77 29.66 -28.75
N ALA A 14 -24.48 29.25 -29.81
CA ALA A 14 -23.86 28.87 -31.08
C ALA A 14 -23.19 30.04 -31.77
N THR A 15 -23.81 31.23 -31.75
CA THR A 15 -23.24 32.46 -32.36
C THR A 15 -22.04 32.95 -31.55
N ALA A 16 -22.11 32.97 -30.22
CA ALA A 16 -21.00 33.33 -29.34
C ALA A 16 -19.80 32.38 -29.47
N ALA A 17 -20.05 31.07 -29.57
CA ALA A 17 -19.00 30.08 -29.80
C ALA A 17 -18.36 30.26 -31.20
N GLY A 18 -19.17 30.49 -32.23
CA GLY A 18 -18.67 30.72 -33.58
C GLY A 18 -17.83 32.00 -33.69
N LEU A 19 -18.24 33.11 -33.03
CA LEU A 19 -17.47 34.38 -32.98
C LEU A 19 -16.19 34.21 -32.15
N ALA A 20 -16.25 33.50 -31.03
CA ALA A 20 -15.06 33.26 -30.21
C ALA A 20 -14.00 32.42 -30.94
N VAL A 21 -14.44 31.44 -31.74
CA VAL A 21 -13.53 30.60 -32.56
C VAL A 21 -12.95 31.38 -33.73
N SER A 22 -13.69 32.36 -34.31
CA SER A 22 -13.20 33.15 -35.43
C SER A 22 -12.25 34.28 -35.04
N THR A 23 -12.27 34.72 -33.75
CA THR A 23 -11.39 35.78 -33.25
C THR A 23 -10.11 35.26 -32.59
N LEU A 24 -10.07 33.98 -32.27
CA LEU A 24 -8.86 33.31 -31.88
C LEU A 24 -8.25 32.69 -33.15
N GLU A 25 -7.08 33.15 -33.54
CA GLU A 25 -6.25 32.49 -34.58
C GLU A 25 -5.83 31.11 -34.04
N PHE A 26 -6.82 30.25 -33.79
CA PHE A 26 -6.55 28.81 -33.57
C PHE A 26 -6.25 28.22 -34.93
N ASP A 27 -4.98 28.00 -35.19
CA ASP A 27 -4.54 27.13 -36.27
C ASP A 27 -5.06 25.72 -35.96
N LEU A 28 -6.25 25.42 -36.49
CA LEU A 28 -6.85 24.08 -36.43
C LEU A 28 -6.14 23.11 -37.38
N MET A 29 -4.84 23.24 -37.54
CA MET A 29 -4.07 22.19 -38.12
C MET A 29 -4.37 20.90 -37.32
N PRO A 30 -4.74 19.80 -37.96
CA PRO A 30 -4.97 18.54 -37.27
C PRO A 30 -3.66 18.18 -36.57
N VAL A 31 -3.62 18.42 -35.24
CA VAL A 31 -2.58 17.85 -34.40
C VAL A 31 -2.70 16.36 -34.64
N LYS A 32 -1.80 15.78 -35.43
CA LYS A 32 -1.67 14.35 -35.57
C LYS A 32 -1.47 13.84 -34.14
N ALA A 33 -2.54 13.35 -33.54
CA ALA A 33 -2.46 12.65 -32.29
C ALA A 33 -1.50 11.47 -32.55
N HIS A 34 -0.25 11.64 -32.21
CA HIS A 34 0.65 10.51 -32.09
C HIS A 34 0.09 9.69 -30.93
N ALA A 35 -0.73 8.68 -31.28
CA ALA A 35 -1.11 7.66 -30.34
C ALA A 35 0.19 6.99 -29.89
N GLN A 36 0.76 7.50 -28.80
CA GLN A 36 1.87 6.82 -28.15
C GLN A 36 1.33 5.46 -27.71
N MET A 37 1.98 4.39 -28.15
CA MET A 37 1.62 3.07 -27.68
C MET A 37 1.67 3.05 -26.16
N LEU A 38 0.60 2.58 -25.52
CA LEU A 38 0.55 2.45 -24.08
C LEU A 38 1.78 1.66 -23.62
N LYS A 39 2.47 2.18 -22.62
CA LYS A 39 3.66 1.53 -22.03
C LYS A 39 3.37 0.10 -21.57
N THR A 40 2.10 -0.17 -21.22
CA THR A 40 1.62 -1.47 -20.74
C THR A 40 1.27 -2.46 -21.84
N LYS A 41 1.17 -2.04 -23.13
CA LYS A 41 0.70 -2.89 -24.24
C LYS A 41 1.43 -4.25 -24.36
N TYR A 42 2.69 -4.30 -23.98
CA TYR A 42 3.53 -5.51 -24.02
C TYR A 42 4.10 -5.84 -22.63
N ALA A 43 3.48 -5.39 -21.56
CA ALA A 43 3.89 -5.73 -20.22
C ALA A 43 3.41 -7.13 -19.84
N LYS A 44 4.16 -7.79 -18.95
CA LYS A 44 3.65 -8.97 -18.26
C LYS A 44 2.78 -8.49 -17.10
N GLU A 45 1.56 -8.97 -17.03
CA GLU A 45 0.61 -8.66 -15.94
C GLU A 45 0.67 -9.74 -14.86
N THR A 46 0.61 -9.30 -13.62
CA THR A 46 0.55 -10.17 -12.45
C THR A 46 -0.37 -9.54 -11.42
N THR A 47 -1.37 -10.29 -10.98
CA THR A 47 -2.28 -9.84 -9.91
C THR A 47 -1.61 -9.93 -8.54
N THR A 48 -1.94 -8.99 -7.67
CA THR A 48 -1.47 -8.94 -6.28
C THR A 48 -2.48 -8.22 -5.40
N ILE A 49 -2.24 -8.24 -4.10
CA ILE A 49 -3.01 -7.48 -3.11
C ILE A 49 -2.19 -6.29 -2.63
N CYS A 50 -2.87 -5.16 -2.41
CA CYS A 50 -2.26 -3.96 -1.85
C CYS A 50 -1.77 -4.19 -0.43
N CYS A 51 -0.52 -3.83 -0.14
CA CYS A 51 0.14 -4.08 1.15
C CYS A 51 -0.20 -3.05 2.24
N TYR A 52 -1.07 -2.06 1.99
CA TYR A 52 -1.22 -0.94 2.92
C TYR A 52 -2.24 -1.14 4.03
N CYS A 53 -3.30 -1.88 3.80
CA CYS A 53 -4.30 -2.06 4.85
C CYS A 53 -5.20 -3.27 4.62
N ALA A 54 -5.94 -3.64 5.67
CA ALA A 54 -6.85 -4.78 5.71
C ALA A 54 -8.06 -4.72 4.75
N VAL A 55 -8.21 -3.65 3.95
CA VAL A 55 -9.22 -3.61 2.88
C VAL A 55 -8.90 -4.67 1.82
N GLY A 56 -7.63 -4.97 1.57
CA GLY A 56 -7.23 -6.04 0.66
C GLY A 56 -7.57 -5.72 -0.81
N CYS A 57 -7.33 -4.49 -1.26
CA CYS A 57 -7.58 -4.11 -2.65
C CYS A 57 -6.68 -4.91 -3.61
N GLY A 58 -7.30 -5.47 -4.66
CA GLY A 58 -6.58 -6.12 -5.75
C GLY A 58 -5.91 -5.10 -6.67
N ALA A 59 -4.72 -5.42 -7.12
CA ALA A 59 -3.95 -4.62 -8.05
C ALA A 59 -3.31 -5.49 -9.14
N ILE A 60 -3.12 -4.91 -10.33
CA ILE A 60 -2.39 -5.50 -11.44
C ILE A 60 -1.04 -4.82 -11.55
N VAL A 61 0.02 -5.60 -11.43
CA VAL A 61 1.40 -5.16 -11.61
C VAL A 61 1.85 -5.44 -13.03
N HIS A 62 2.24 -4.41 -13.75
CA HIS A 62 2.80 -4.51 -15.09
C HIS A 62 4.33 -4.48 -15.00
N THR A 63 4.97 -5.54 -15.46
CA THR A 63 6.44 -5.65 -15.50
C THR A 63 6.95 -5.62 -16.93
N SER A 64 8.15 -5.07 -17.10
CA SER A 64 8.85 -5.02 -18.37
C SER A 64 9.13 -6.43 -18.91
N GLN A 65 8.89 -6.64 -20.20
CA GLN A 65 9.26 -7.90 -20.88
C GLN A 65 10.76 -8.00 -21.22
N ARG A 66 11.56 -6.99 -20.88
CA ARG A 66 13.00 -7.00 -21.14
C ARG A 66 13.79 -7.94 -20.23
N GLY A 67 13.11 -8.65 -19.31
CA GLY A 67 13.75 -9.57 -18.37
C GLY A 67 14.47 -8.89 -17.19
N ASP A 68 14.36 -7.56 -17.11
CA ASP A 68 14.93 -6.75 -16.02
C ASP A 68 14.06 -6.73 -14.74
N GLY A 69 12.88 -7.34 -14.79
CA GLY A 69 11.91 -7.38 -13.67
C GLY A 69 11.35 -6.00 -13.26
N ARG A 70 11.62 -4.96 -14.05
CA ARG A 70 11.22 -3.59 -13.72
C ARG A 70 9.70 -3.44 -13.74
N VAL A 71 9.14 -2.91 -12.66
CA VAL A 71 7.72 -2.52 -12.59
C VAL A 71 7.52 -1.22 -13.36
N ILE A 72 6.67 -1.26 -14.40
CA ILE A 72 6.38 -0.09 -15.24
C ILE A 72 5.08 0.60 -14.88
N ASN A 73 4.11 -0.15 -14.35
CA ASN A 73 2.82 0.38 -13.89
C ASN A 73 2.23 -0.51 -12.79
N ILE A 74 1.40 0.06 -11.93
CA ILE A 74 0.50 -0.65 -11.03
C ILE A 74 -0.85 0.05 -11.07
N GLU A 75 -1.90 -0.71 -11.26
CA GLU A 75 -3.28 -0.21 -11.29
C GLU A 75 -4.23 -1.14 -10.52
N GLY A 76 -5.43 -0.66 -10.22
CA GLY A 76 -6.45 -1.49 -9.55
C GLY A 76 -6.97 -2.56 -10.47
N ASP A 77 -7.18 -3.76 -9.92
CA ASP A 77 -7.75 -4.89 -10.63
C ASP A 77 -9.28 -4.70 -10.76
N PRO A 78 -9.83 -4.52 -11.98
CA PRO A 78 -11.25 -4.31 -12.20
C PRO A 78 -12.09 -5.55 -11.85
N ASP A 79 -11.51 -6.74 -11.92
CA ASP A 79 -12.20 -8.00 -11.65
C ASP A 79 -12.17 -8.37 -10.15
N HIS A 80 -11.41 -7.63 -9.35
CA HIS A 80 -11.31 -7.90 -7.91
C HIS A 80 -12.58 -7.50 -7.17
N VAL A 81 -13.11 -8.41 -6.36
CA VAL A 81 -14.43 -8.30 -5.70
C VAL A 81 -14.53 -7.11 -4.72
N ILE A 82 -13.41 -6.68 -4.13
CA ILE A 82 -13.39 -5.61 -3.11
C ILE A 82 -13.39 -4.23 -3.76
N ASN A 83 -12.41 -3.94 -4.60
CA ASN A 83 -12.17 -2.57 -5.10
C ASN A 83 -12.59 -2.34 -6.55
N ARG A 84 -12.85 -3.38 -7.35
CA ARG A 84 -13.33 -3.27 -8.74
C ARG A 84 -12.56 -2.22 -9.54
N GLY A 85 -11.24 -2.24 -9.46
CA GLY A 85 -10.35 -1.30 -10.14
C GLY A 85 -10.08 0.01 -9.39
N ALA A 86 -10.85 0.37 -8.37
CA ALA A 86 -10.61 1.59 -7.60
C ALA A 86 -9.45 1.41 -6.61
N LEU A 87 -8.58 2.42 -6.52
CA LEU A 87 -7.50 2.48 -5.53
C LEU A 87 -7.54 3.83 -4.81
N CYS A 88 -7.26 3.82 -3.52
CA CYS A 88 -7.00 5.05 -2.76
C CYS A 88 -5.62 5.63 -3.14
N PRO A 89 -5.28 6.88 -2.75
CA PRO A 89 -4.00 7.49 -3.08
C PRO A 89 -2.77 6.64 -2.73
N LYS A 90 -2.81 5.89 -1.61
CA LYS A 90 -1.72 4.96 -1.23
C LYS A 90 -1.58 3.80 -2.23
N GLY A 91 -2.70 3.16 -2.59
CA GLY A 91 -2.71 2.08 -3.58
C GLY A 91 -2.25 2.55 -4.95
N SER A 92 -2.69 3.73 -5.39
CA SER A 92 -2.26 4.33 -6.66
C SER A 92 -0.77 4.70 -6.69
N SER A 93 -0.13 4.86 -5.53
CA SER A 93 1.31 5.15 -5.42
C SER A 93 2.20 3.93 -5.18
N LEU A 94 1.66 2.70 -5.25
CA LEU A 94 2.43 1.47 -5.00
C LEU A 94 3.70 1.35 -5.86
N LYS A 95 3.66 1.82 -7.12
CA LYS A 95 4.84 1.83 -7.98
C LYS A 95 5.99 2.65 -7.37
N GLN A 96 5.67 3.80 -6.77
CA GLN A 96 6.68 4.66 -6.11
C GLN A 96 7.30 3.95 -4.90
N LEU A 97 6.53 3.13 -4.17
CA LEU A 97 7.06 2.32 -3.07
C LEU A 97 8.10 1.30 -3.58
N VAL A 98 7.84 0.66 -4.74
CA VAL A 98 8.77 -0.32 -5.32
C VAL A 98 10.05 0.34 -5.80
N GLU A 99 9.96 1.54 -6.41
CA GLU A 99 11.10 2.27 -7.00
C GLU A 99 11.82 3.19 -6.00
N ASN A 100 11.39 3.25 -4.75
CA ASN A 100 11.95 4.18 -3.76
C ASN A 100 13.38 3.77 -3.37
N GLU A 101 14.34 4.62 -3.69
CA GLU A 101 15.76 4.42 -3.36
C GLU A 101 16.04 4.35 -1.85
N ASN A 102 15.18 4.99 -1.03
CA ASN A 102 15.30 4.97 0.43
C ASN A 102 14.66 3.72 1.07
N ARG A 103 14.09 2.81 0.27
CA ARG A 103 13.48 1.59 0.78
C ARG A 103 14.54 0.69 1.39
N LEU A 104 14.36 0.33 2.66
CA LEU A 104 15.22 -0.64 3.33
C LEU A 104 15.01 -2.03 2.73
N THR A 105 16.09 -2.63 2.22
CA THR A 105 16.10 -3.99 1.64
C THR A 105 16.74 -5.03 2.56
N ARG A 106 17.34 -4.58 3.65
CA ARG A 106 17.99 -5.42 4.67
C ARG A 106 17.63 -4.92 6.06
N PRO A 107 17.62 -5.82 7.07
CA PRO A 107 17.49 -5.41 8.46
C PRO A 107 18.61 -4.48 8.87
N MET A 108 18.28 -3.49 9.67
CA MET A 108 19.23 -2.54 10.23
C MET A 108 19.30 -2.72 11.75
N TYR A 109 20.48 -2.90 12.27
CA TYR A 109 20.75 -3.02 13.70
C TYR A 109 21.51 -1.81 14.23
N ARG A 110 21.10 -1.34 15.37
CA ARG A 110 21.83 -0.32 16.14
C ARG A 110 22.16 -0.89 17.53
N ALA A 111 23.43 -0.99 17.84
CA ALA A 111 23.87 -1.47 19.15
C ALA A 111 23.41 -0.51 20.27
N PRO A 112 23.23 -1.00 21.50
CA PRO A 112 22.93 -0.14 22.64
C PRO A 112 23.95 1.00 22.75
N PHE A 113 23.45 2.21 23.02
CA PHE A 113 24.24 3.45 23.13
C PHE A 113 25.00 3.90 21.87
N SER A 114 24.80 3.21 20.73
CA SER A 114 25.38 3.61 19.43
C SER A 114 24.46 4.58 18.69
N ASP A 115 25.04 5.50 17.95
CA ASP A 115 24.36 6.39 16.99
C ASP A 115 24.34 5.83 15.55
N LYS A 116 25.04 4.72 15.31
CA LYS A 116 25.24 4.16 13.98
C LYS A 116 24.36 2.94 13.71
N TRP A 117 23.68 2.94 12.57
CA TRP A 117 22.95 1.81 12.04
C TRP A 117 23.87 0.94 11.18
N GLN A 118 23.76 -0.37 11.31
CA GLN A 118 24.51 -1.36 10.55
C GLN A 118 23.54 -2.30 9.84
N ALA A 119 23.77 -2.55 8.56
CA ALA A 119 23.02 -3.57 7.83
C ALA A 119 23.47 -4.96 8.30
N VAL A 120 22.50 -5.82 8.59
CA VAL A 120 22.74 -7.21 9.05
C VAL A 120 22.01 -8.20 8.13
N SER A 121 22.36 -9.48 8.20
CA SER A 121 21.63 -10.52 7.49
C SER A 121 20.27 -10.80 8.14
N TRP A 122 19.32 -11.34 7.36
CA TRP A 122 18.04 -11.78 7.88
C TRP A 122 18.19 -12.90 8.91
N ASP A 123 19.08 -13.86 8.69
CA ASP A 123 19.32 -14.96 9.63
C ASP A 123 19.83 -14.45 10.97
N TRP A 124 20.79 -13.54 10.96
CA TRP A 124 21.28 -12.91 12.18
C TRP A 124 20.16 -12.15 12.92
N ALA A 125 19.33 -11.40 12.17
CA ALA A 125 18.24 -10.62 12.76
C ALA A 125 17.19 -11.55 13.41
N PHE A 126 16.76 -12.59 12.71
CA PHE A 126 15.80 -13.57 13.23
C PHE A 126 16.31 -14.28 14.46
N GLU A 127 17.56 -14.75 14.43
CA GLU A 127 18.17 -15.42 15.58
C GLU A 127 18.24 -14.49 16.79
N LYS A 128 18.71 -13.25 16.59
CA LYS A 128 18.82 -12.27 17.66
C LYS A 128 17.45 -11.91 18.27
N ILE A 129 16.43 -11.72 17.45
CA ILE A 129 15.06 -11.41 17.91
C ILE A 129 14.47 -12.61 18.64
N ALA A 130 14.59 -13.83 18.08
CA ALA A 130 14.04 -15.03 18.67
C ALA A 130 14.69 -15.32 20.05
N HIS A 131 16.00 -15.18 20.16
CA HIS A 131 16.70 -15.31 21.42
C HIS A 131 16.20 -14.30 22.47
N LYS A 132 16.03 -13.03 22.06
CA LYS A 132 15.57 -11.99 23.00
C LYS A 132 14.14 -12.21 23.47
N ILE A 133 13.26 -12.62 22.59
CA ILE A 133 11.88 -12.98 22.91
C ILE A 133 11.86 -14.19 23.87
N LYS A 134 12.59 -15.24 23.51
CA LYS A 134 12.68 -16.46 24.34
C LYS A 134 13.22 -16.17 25.74
N GLU A 135 14.35 -15.51 25.85
CA GLU A 135 14.98 -15.13 27.11
C GLU A 135 14.01 -14.36 28.02
N THR A 136 13.38 -13.32 27.48
CA THR A 136 12.45 -12.47 28.23
C THR A 136 11.21 -13.23 28.64
N ARG A 137 10.64 -14.03 27.71
CA ARG A 137 9.46 -14.86 27.98
C ARG A 137 9.73 -15.91 29.05
N ASP A 138 10.79 -16.68 28.91
CA ASP A 138 11.13 -17.77 29.86
C ASP A 138 11.38 -17.23 31.28
N ALA A 139 11.95 -16.03 31.39
CA ALA A 139 12.18 -15.36 32.69
C ALA A 139 10.91 -14.81 33.35
N THR A 140 9.84 -14.54 32.59
CA THR A 140 8.66 -13.81 33.07
C THR A 140 7.33 -14.47 32.83
N PHE A 141 7.31 -15.71 32.31
CA PHE A 141 6.10 -16.43 32.00
C PHE A 141 5.38 -16.93 33.25
N GLU A 142 4.12 -16.55 33.38
CA GLU A 142 3.24 -17.02 34.44
C GLU A 142 2.25 -18.04 33.90
N SER A 143 2.31 -19.29 34.34
CA SER A 143 1.29 -20.29 34.02
C SER A 143 0.02 -20.12 34.85
N LYS A 144 0.16 -19.68 36.12
CA LYS A 144 -0.97 -19.40 37.02
C LYS A 144 -0.73 -18.09 37.76
N ASN A 145 -1.79 -17.33 37.99
CA ASN A 145 -1.75 -16.12 38.79
C ASN A 145 -1.76 -16.42 40.30
N ALA A 146 -1.66 -15.38 41.15
CA ALA A 146 -1.68 -15.51 42.61
C ALA A 146 -2.96 -16.14 43.18
N LYS A 147 -4.05 -16.19 42.41
CA LYS A 147 -5.33 -16.82 42.78
C LYS A 147 -5.42 -18.27 42.30
N GLY A 148 -4.35 -18.85 41.71
CA GLY A 148 -4.32 -20.21 41.17
C GLY A 148 -5.00 -20.39 39.81
N GLN A 149 -5.50 -19.34 39.17
CA GLN A 149 -6.13 -19.40 37.87
C GLN A 149 -5.08 -19.54 36.76
N VAL A 150 -5.32 -20.39 35.78
CA VAL A 150 -4.45 -20.56 34.60
C VAL A 150 -4.51 -19.28 33.75
N VAL A 151 -3.36 -18.65 33.52
CA VAL A 151 -3.25 -17.40 32.75
C VAL A 151 -2.32 -17.50 31.54
N ASN A 152 -1.30 -18.37 31.57
CA ASN A 152 -0.35 -18.62 30.47
C ASN A 152 0.11 -17.33 29.77
N ARG A 153 0.69 -16.41 30.52
CA ARG A 153 0.99 -15.05 30.03
C ARG A 153 2.39 -14.58 30.35
N THR A 154 2.83 -13.57 29.63
CA THR A 154 3.92 -12.68 30.02
C THR A 154 3.46 -11.22 29.91
N THR A 155 3.85 -10.39 30.88
CA THR A 155 3.61 -8.93 30.90
C THR A 155 4.86 -8.13 30.61
N ALA A 156 6.00 -8.81 30.38
CA ALA A 156 7.29 -8.16 30.11
C ALA A 156 7.52 -7.86 28.62
N ILE A 157 6.63 -8.35 27.74
CA ILE A 157 6.69 -8.12 26.30
C ILE A 157 5.38 -7.46 25.87
N ALA A 158 5.49 -6.37 25.14
CA ALA A 158 4.36 -5.70 24.50
C ALA A 158 4.55 -5.63 22.98
N SER A 159 3.45 -5.56 22.26
CA SER A 159 3.44 -5.42 20.81
C SER A 159 2.61 -4.22 20.40
N VAL A 160 3.14 -3.43 19.48
CA VAL A 160 2.43 -2.34 18.81
C VAL A 160 2.40 -2.66 17.32
N GLY A 161 1.21 -2.97 16.82
CA GLY A 161 0.97 -3.28 15.42
C GLY A 161 0.85 -2.04 14.54
N SER A 162 0.78 -2.29 13.24
CA SER A 162 0.63 -1.26 12.21
C SER A 162 -0.75 -1.34 11.54
N ALA A 163 -1.22 -0.21 11.00
CA ALA A 163 -2.36 -0.18 10.07
C ALA A 163 -1.98 -0.66 8.64
N ALA A 164 -0.68 -0.75 8.35
CA ALA A 164 -0.17 -1.21 7.06
C ALA A 164 0.05 -2.73 7.07
N MET A 165 -1.04 -3.47 7.21
CA MET A 165 -1.10 -4.93 7.20
C MET A 165 -2.42 -5.36 6.57
N ASP A 166 -2.41 -6.46 5.82
CA ASP A 166 -3.63 -7.06 5.31
C ASP A 166 -4.35 -7.93 6.37
N ASN A 167 -5.48 -8.54 6.00
CA ASN A 167 -6.30 -9.32 6.94
C ASN A 167 -5.57 -10.56 7.44
N GLU A 168 -4.90 -11.28 6.56
CA GLU A 168 -4.18 -12.50 6.85
C GLU A 168 -2.97 -12.21 7.73
N GLU A 169 -2.24 -11.14 7.44
CA GLU A 169 -1.13 -10.67 8.27
C GLU A 169 -1.58 -10.29 9.67
N CYS A 170 -2.68 -9.54 9.80
CA CYS A 170 -3.26 -9.18 11.09
C CYS A 170 -3.64 -10.42 11.90
N TRP A 171 -4.25 -11.40 11.26
CA TRP A 171 -4.68 -12.64 11.92
C TRP A 171 -3.49 -13.47 12.39
N VAL A 172 -2.51 -13.73 11.50
CA VAL A 172 -1.31 -14.53 11.82
C VAL A 172 -0.49 -13.85 12.91
N TYR A 173 -0.30 -12.53 12.80
CA TYR A 173 0.44 -11.75 13.78
C TYR A 173 -0.19 -11.84 15.16
N GLN A 174 -1.50 -11.58 15.26
CA GLN A 174 -2.21 -11.69 16.55
C GLN A 174 -2.17 -13.13 17.11
N ALA A 175 -2.36 -14.14 16.28
CA ALA A 175 -2.29 -15.53 16.70
C ALA A 175 -0.91 -15.88 17.27
N MET A 176 0.15 -15.45 16.60
CA MET A 176 1.54 -15.64 17.07
C MET A 176 1.77 -14.97 18.43
N LEU A 177 1.36 -13.71 18.60
CA LEU A 177 1.55 -12.97 19.84
C LEU A 177 0.79 -13.63 20.99
N ARG A 178 -0.42 -14.10 20.76
CA ARG A 178 -1.22 -14.85 21.75
C ARG A 178 -0.60 -16.20 22.11
N ALA A 179 -0.06 -16.91 21.11
CA ALA A 179 0.65 -18.17 21.34
C ALA A 179 1.93 -17.98 22.20
N LEU A 180 2.59 -16.84 22.06
CA LEU A 180 3.72 -16.46 22.93
C LEU A 180 3.27 -16.05 24.33
N GLY A 181 1.98 -15.82 24.58
CA GLY A 181 1.43 -15.40 25.87
C GLY A 181 1.44 -13.91 26.13
N LEU A 182 1.56 -13.06 25.11
CA LEU A 182 1.54 -11.61 25.27
C LEU A 182 0.14 -11.12 25.68
N VAL A 183 0.09 -10.27 26.70
CA VAL A 183 -1.13 -9.58 27.15
C VAL A 183 -1.29 -8.27 26.41
N TYR A 184 -0.22 -7.50 26.31
CA TYR A 184 -0.21 -6.16 25.71
C TYR A 184 -0.04 -6.26 24.19
N VAL A 185 -1.15 -6.26 23.48
CA VAL A 185 -1.22 -6.29 22.01
C VAL A 185 -2.08 -5.11 21.57
N GLU A 186 -1.42 -4.08 21.09
CA GLU A 186 -2.06 -2.85 20.64
C GLU A 186 -1.85 -2.62 19.16
N HIS A 187 -2.71 -1.81 18.58
CA HIS A 187 -2.72 -1.50 17.15
C HIS A 187 -2.91 -0.01 16.95
N GLN A 188 -2.20 0.57 16.00
CA GLN A 188 -2.20 2.02 15.73
C GLN A 188 -3.63 2.58 15.50
N ALA A 189 -4.49 1.87 14.80
CA ALA A 189 -5.84 2.35 14.50
C ALA A 189 -6.83 2.28 15.69
N ARG A 190 -6.40 1.70 16.81
CA ARG A 190 -7.22 1.57 18.02
C ARG A 190 -7.08 2.77 18.98
N ILE A 191 -6.05 3.56 18.85
CA ILE A 191 -5.73 4.70 19.73
C ILE A 191 -6.57 5.90 19.34
#